data_02933158042e472918a03a1414fd08da
#
_entry.id   02933158042e472918a03a1414fd08da
#
_cell.length_a   1.000
_cell.length_b   1.000
_cell.length_c   1.000
_cell.angle_alpha   90.00
_cell.angle_beta   90.00
_cell.angle_gamma   90.00
#
_symmetry.space_group_name_H-M   'P 1'
#
loop_
_entity.id
_entity.type
_entity.pdbx_description
1 polymer ?
#
loop_
_entity_poly.entity_id
_entity_poly.type
_entity_poly.pdbx_seq_one_letter_code
_entity_poly.pdbx_strand_id
1 'polypeptide(L)'
;MEEKLVKILNEMVEYLNISQMKKLQEVLLKNFSEQEARKEEISNEEYLILFLDAKKIEGCSERTLQYYQVTIEKLIEWTDTPIRKITTEEIRRYLVEYQQINNCSKVTVDNVRRNISSFFSWLEEEDYILKSPMRRIHKIK
;
A
#
# COMPACT_ATOMS: atom_id res chain seq x y z
N MET A 1 8.77 13.12 -0.82
CA MET A 1 7.73 14.15 -0.74
C MET A 1 8.15 15.46 -1.38
N GLU A 2 9.28 16.01 -1.00
CA GLU A 2 9.79 17.27 -1.57
C GLU A 2 9.98 17.20 -3.09
N GLU A 3 10.48 16.10 -3.60
CA GLU A 3 10.68 15.88 -5.03
C GLU A 3 9.39 15.97 -5.83
N LYS A 4 8.31 15.40 -5.29
CA LYS A 4 6.99 15.45 -5.93
C LYS A 4 6.42 16.84 -5.93
N LEU A 5 6.58 17.58 -4.82
CA LEU A 5 6.13 18.97 -4.71
C LEU A 5 6.83 19.85 -5.73
N VAL A 6 8.16 19.74 -5.82
CA VAL A 6 8.97 20.51 -6.77
C VAL A 6 8.55 20.18 -8.20
N LYS A 7 8.33 18.91 -8.50
CA LYS A 7 7.89 18.49 -9.83
C LYS A 7 6.53 19.10 -10.21
N ILE A 8 5.56 19.04 -9.31
CA ILE A 8 4.23 19.63 -9.55
C ILE A 8 4.34 21.14 -9.78
N LEU A 9 5.12 21.84 -8.94
CA LEU A 9 5.30 23.27 -9.05
C LEU A 9 5.98 23.65 -10.37
N ASN A 10 6.99 22.90 -10.78
CA ASN A 10 7.70 23.13 -12.04
C ASN A 10 6.78 22.91 -13.26
N GLU A 11 5.92 21.92 -13.22
CA GLU A 11 4.96 21.66 -14.30
C GLU A 11 3.90 22.76 -14.40
N MET A 12 3.55 23.39 -13.29
CA MET A 12 2.48 24.39 -13.25
C MET A 12 2.97 25.83 -13.46
N VAL A 13 4.27 26.09 -13.36
CA VAL A 13 4.82 27.45 -13.40
C VAL A 13 4.51 28.17 -14.72
N GLU A 14 4.38 27.44 -15.82
CA GLU A 14 4.07 28.01 -17.13
C GLU A 14 2.61 28.44 -17.28
N TYR A 15 1.73 27.93 -16.43
CA TYR A 15 0.28 28.13 -16.54
C TYR A 15 -0.28 29.12 -15.51
N LEU A 16 0.47 29.38 -14.43
CA LEU A 16 -0.02 30.17 -13.30
C LEU A 16 0.84 31.40 -13.08
N ASN A 17 0.20 32.49 -12.60
CA ASN A 17 0.92 33.69 -12.19
C ASN A 17 1.55 33.50 -10.79
N ILE A 18 2.31 34.49 -10.31
CA ILE A 18 3.02 34.42 -9.02
C ILE A 18 2.06 34.19 -7.84
N SER A 19 0.94 34.93 -7.80
CA SER A 19 -0.04 34.78 -6.73
C SER A 19 -0.68 33.39 -6.71
N GLN A 20 -1.01 32.86 -7.89
CA GLN A 20 -1.57 31.52 -8.05
C GLN A 20 -0.56 30.45 -7.66
N MET A 21 0.71 30.62 -8.03
CA MET A 21 1.78 29.69 -7.65
C MET A 21 1.97 29.65 -6.13
N LYS A 22 1.93 30.80 -5.45
CA LYS A 22 2.02 30.86 -3.99
C LYS A 22 0.88 30.11 -3.33
N LYS A 23 -0.33 30.30 -3.83
CA LYS A 23 -1.52 29.59 -3.28
C LYS A 23 -1.41 28.09 -3.50
N LEU A 24 -0.99 27.67 -4.67
CA LEU A 24 -0.78 26.27 -4.98
C LEU A 24 0.26 25.66 -4.04
N GLN A 25 1.38 26.34 -3.83
CA GLN A 25 2.44 25.91 -2.92
C GLN A 25 1.92 25.74 -1.49
N GLU A 26 1.16 26.71 -0.97
CA GLU A 26 0.55 26.63 0.36
C GLU A 26 -0.36 25.41 0.50
N VAL A 27 -1.25 25.19 -0.47
CA VAL A 27 -2.20 24.08 -0.45
C VAL A 27 -1.47 22.73 -0.50
N LEU A 28 -0.47 22.61 -1.37
CA LEU A 28 0.32 21.38 -1.49
C LEU A 28 1.09 21.07 -0.21
N LEU A 29 1.78 22.05 0.36
CA LEU A 29 2.54 21.87 1.59
C LEU A 29 1.64 21.45 2.75
N LYS A 30 0.50 22.11 2.91
CA LYS A 30 -0.46 21.79 3.96
C LYS A 30 -0.97 20.35 3.83
N ASN A 31 -1.47 19.98 2.66
CA ASN A 31 -2.11 18.68 2.47
C ASN A 31 -1.12 17.52 2.51
N PHE A 32 0.03 17.66 1.85
CA PHE A 32 1.03 16.59 1.85
C PHE A 32 1.66 16.38 3.21
N SER A 33 1.95 17.45 3.94
CA SER A 33 2.54 17.34 5.28
C SER A 33 1.59 16.66 6.27
N GLU A 34 0.32 17.03 6.27
CA GLU A 34 -0.68 16.41 7.15
C GLU A 34 -0.90 14.94 6.82
N GLN A 35 -0.99 14.59 5.54
CA GLN A 35 -1.17 13.21 5.10
C GLN A 35 0.03 12.33 5.46
N GLU A 36 1.24 12.83 5.23
CA GLU A 36 2.46 12.07 5.56
C GLU A 36 2.58 11.84 7.06
N ALA A 37 2.33 12.88 7.88
CA ALA A 37 2.37 12.75 9.33
C ALA A 37 1.36 11.70 9.82
N ARG A 38 0.13 11.71 9.31
CA ARG A 38 -0.90 10.73 9.66
C ARG A 38 -0.52 9.32 9.28
N LYS A 39 0.00 9.14 8.05
CA LYS A 39 0.42 7.83 7.55
C LYS A 39 1.57 7.23 8.34
N GLU A 40 2.49 8.08 8.81
CA GLU A 40 3.63 7.64 9.61
C GLU A 40 3.24 7.21 11.02
N GLU A 41 2.13 7.73 11.56
CA GLU A 41 1.64 7.35 12.88
C GLU A 41 1.01 5.97 12.93
N ILE A 42 0.59 5.41 11.77
CA ILE A 42 -0.10 4.12 11.70
C ILE A 42 0.91 2.99 11.54
N SER A 43 0.90 2.03 12.48
CA SER A 43 1.76 0.86 12.41
C SER A 43 1.25 -0.16 11.38
N ASN A 44 2.12 -1.11 11.02
CA ASN A 44 1.73 -2.19 10.11
C ASN A 44 0.54 -2.99 10.66
N GLU A 45 0.56 -3.27 11.96
CA GLU A 45 -0.50 -4.01 12.64
C GLU A 45 -1.82 -3.24 12.64
N GLU A 46 -1.77 -1.94 12.82
CA GLU A 46 -2.96 -1.08 12.77
C GLU A 46 -3.58 -1.06 11.37
N TYR A 47 -2.76 -1.03 10.31
CA TYR A 47 -3.25 -1.14 8.94
C TYR A 47 -4.02 -2.44 8.72
N LEU A 48 -3.50 -3.53 9.27
CA LEU A 48 -4.18 -4.83 9.16
C LEU A 48 -5.54 -4.81 9.86
N ILE A 49 -5.61 -4.24 11.05
CA ILE A 49 -6.87 -4.13 11.80
C ILE A 49 -7.90 -3.30 11.01
N LEU A 50 -7.48 -2.16 10.48
CA LEU A 50 -8.35 -1.30 9.68
C LEU A 50 -8.86 -2.02 8.42
N PHE A 51 -8.00 -2.77 7.76
CA PHE A 51 -8.37 -3.57 6.59
C PHE A 51 -9.41 -4.65 6.94
N LEU A 52 -9.17 -5.40 8.01
CA LEU A 52 -10.08 -6.44 8.44
C LEU A 52 -11.44 -5.89 8.84
N ASP A 53 -11.49 -4.75 9.54
CA ASP A 53 -12.73 -4.07 9.89
C ASP A 53 -13.51 -3.64 8.63
N ALA A 54 -12.81 -3.10 7.65
CA ALA A 54 -13.43 -2.69 6.39
C ALA A 54 -14.04 -3.89 5.65
N LYS A 55 -13.31 -5.00 5.60
CA LYS A 55 -13.78 -6.23 4.94
C LYS A 55 -14.94 -6.87 5.71
N LYS A 56 -14.93 -6.79 7.02
CA LYS A 56 -16.01 -7.30 7.85
C LYS A 56 -17.31 -6.56 7.57
N ILE A 57 -17.25 -5.23 7.49
CA ILE A 57 -18.42 -4.39 7.20
C ILE A 57 -18.97 -4.66 5.80
N GLU A 58 -18.09 -4.99 4.84
CA GLU A 58 -18.48 -5.35 3.48
C GLU A 58 -19.16 -6.72 3.39
N GLY A 59 -19.19 -7.48 4.48
CA GLY A 59 -19.87 -8.77 4.53
C GLY A 59 -18.98 -9.97 4.26
N CYS A 60 -17.66 -9.83 4.32
CA CYS A 60 -16.77 -10.97 4.18
C CYS A 60 -17.00 -11.99 5.30
N SER A 61 -16.96 -13.28 4.96
CA SER A 61 -17.10 -14.35 5.94
C SER A 61 -15.93 -14.37 6.92
N GLU A 62 -16.12 -14.95 8.10
CA GLU A 62 -15.05 -15.11 9.07
C GLU A 62 -13.88 -15.90 8.51
N ARG A 63 -14.17 -16.91 7.68
CA ARG A 63 -13.14 -17.72 7.03
C ARG A 63 -12.27 -16.86 6.10
N THR A 64 -12.89 -16.01 5.30
CA THR A 64 -12.16 -15.08 4.40
C THR A 64 -11.31 -14.09 5.21
N LEU A 65 -11.87 -13.53 6.28
CA LEU A 65 -11.14 -12.61 7.16
C LEU A 65 -9.93 -13.30 7.78
N GLN A 66 -10.07 -14.55 8.18
CA GLN A 66 -9.00 -15.35 8.76
C GLN A 66 -7.86 -15.58 7.77
N TYR A 67 -8.18 -15.87 6.51
CA TYR A 67 -7.18 -16.01 5.45
C TYR A 67 -6.44 -14.70 5.21
N TYR A 68 -7.14 -13.57 5.16
CA TYR A 68 -6.52 -12.26 5.05
C TYR A 68 -5.59 -12.00 6.23
N GLN A 69 -6.07 -12.22 7.43
CA GLN A 69 -5.31 -11.98 8.66
C GLN A 69 -4.00 -12.77 8.66
N VAL A 70 -4.08 -14.08 8.46
CA VAL A 70 -2.89 -14.95 8.48
C VAL A 70 -1.91 -14.55 7.38
N THR A 71 -2.39 -14.29 6.18
CA THR A 71 -1.54 -13.92 5.04
C THR A 71 -0.80 -12.62 5.31
N ILE A 72 -1.51 -11.59 5.76
CA ILE A 72 -0.91 -10.27 5.96
C ILE A 72 -0.01 -10.25 7.20
N GLU A 73 -0.37 -10.97 8.27
CA GLU A 73 0.50 -11.10 9.44
C GLU A 73 1.86 -11.69 9.07
N LYS A 74 1.87 -12.72 8.23
CA LYS A 74 3.13 -13.33 7.78
C LYS A 74 3.96 -12.37 6.95
N LEU A 75 3.35 -11.56 6.10
CA LEU A 75 4.05 -10.53 5.35
C LEU A 75 4.64 -9.49 6.30
N ILE A 76 3.88 -9.03 7.27
CA ILE A 76 4.32 -8.04 8.26
C ILE A 76 5.51 -8.58 9.06
N GLU A 77 5.47 -9.84 9.48
CA GLU A 77 6.57 -10.48 10.20
C GLU A 77 7.83 -10.61 9.36
N TRP A 78 7.67 -10.87 8.07
CA TRP A 78 8.81 -11.03 7.16
C TRP A 78 9.50 -9.71 6.85
N THR A 79 8.74 -8.64 6.68
CA THR A 79 9.28 -7.34 6.28
C THR A 79 9.64 -6.48 7.48
N ASP A 80 10.74 -5.72 7.36
CA ASP A 80 11.10 -4.69 8.34
C ASP A 80 10.65 -3.31 7.87
N THR A 81 9.99 -3.25 6.71
CA THR A 81 9.60 -2.01 6.05
C THR A 81 8.17 -1.63 6.43
N PRO A 82 7.88 -0.34 6.71
CA PRO A 82 6.50 0.09 6.85
C PRO A 82 5.69 -0.29 5.60
N ILE A 83 4.47 -0.78 5.82
CA ILE A 83 3.60 -1.28 4.74
C ILE A 83 3.50 -0.30 3.56
N ARG A 84 3.36 0.98 3.84
CA ARG A 84 3.20 1.98 2.79
C ARG A 84 4.46 2.24 1.96
N LYS A 85 5.61 1.72 2.41
CA LYS A 85 6.90 1.85 1.71
C LYS A 85 7.38 0.56 1.05
N ILE A 86 6.61 -0.51 1.15
CA ILE A 86 6.97 -1.79 0.53
C ILE A 86 6.96 -1.66 -0.99
N THR A 87 8.01 -2.17 -1.64
CA THR A 87 8.16 -2.12 -3.08
C THR A 87 7.68 -3.41 -3.75
N THR A 88 7.43 -3.33 -5.04
CA THR A 88 7.08 -4.49 -5.86
C THR A 88 8.16 -5.58 -5.77
N GLU A 89 9.43 -5.17 -5.78
CA GLU A 89 10.55 -6.13 -5.71
C GLU A 89 10.60 -6.87 -4.38
N GLU A 90 10.29 -6.20 -3.27
CA GLU A 90 10.23 -6.84 -1.97
C GLU A 90 9.14 -7.91 -1.94
N ILE A 91 7.98 -7.63 -2.51
CA ILE A 91 6.87 -8.58 -2.54
C ILE A 91 7.20 -9.77 -3.45
N ARG A 92 7.83 -9.54 -4.59
CA ARG A 92 8.29 -10.63 -5.46
C ARG A 92 9.25 -11.56 -4.71
N ARG A 93 10.20 -10.99 -3.98
CA ARG A 93 11.14 -11.77 -3.15
C ARG A 93 10.39 -12.55 -2.08
N TYR A 94 9.44 -11.90 -1.41
CA TYR A 94 8.63 -12.56 -0.39
C TYR A 94 7.89 -13.79 -0.95
N LEU A 95 7.26 -13.66 -2.11
CA LEU A 95 6.50 -14.76 -2.73
C LEU A 95 7.42 -15.91 -3.14
N VAL A 96 8.60 -15.61 -3.67
CA VAL A 96 9.58 -16.64 -4.03
C VAL A 96 10.05 -17.38 -2.78
N GLU A 97 10.42 -16.67 -1.74
CA GLU A 97 10.86 -17.25 -0.46
C GLU A 97 9.74 -18.05 0.21
N TYR A 98 8.52 -17.53 0.18
CA TYR A 98 7.35 -18.21 0.73
C TYR A 98 7.17 -19.59 0.10
N GLN A 99 7.24 -19.66 -1.23
CA GLN A 99 7.11 -20.93 -1.95
C GLN A 99 8.21 -21.91 -1.59
N GLN A 100 9.43 -21.44 -1.50
CA GLN A 100 10.60 -22.28 -1.19
C GLN A 100 10.54 -22.80 0.25
N ILE A 101 10.29 -21.93 1.21
CA ILE A 101 10.28 -22.27 2.64
C ILE A 101 9.13 -23.24 2.96
N ASN A 102 7.95 -22.99 2.42
CA ASN A 102 6.77 -23.80 2.69
C ASN A 102 6.61 -24.99 1.74
N ASN A 103 7.44 -25.07 0.71
CA ASN A 103 7.38 -26.11 -0.33
C ASN A 103 5.95 -26.30 -0.84
N CYS A 104 5.26 -25.20 -1.12
CA CYS A 104 3.86 -25.24 -1.53
C CYS A 104 3.69 -25.12 -3.05
N SER A 105 2.48 -25.44 -3.52
CA SER A 105 2.14 -25.40 -4.93
C SER A 105 2.02 -23.97 -5.44
N LYS A 106 2.06 -23.80 -6.76
CA LYS A 106 1.81 -22.51 -7.41
C LYS A 106 0.42 -21.96 -7.08
N VAL A 107 -0.57 -22.84 -6.92
CA VAL A 107 -1.94 -22.44 -6.55
C VAL A 107 -1.94 -21.79 -5.17
N THR A 108 -1.23 -22.38 -4.21
CA THR A 108 -1.12 -21.84 -2.85
C THR A 108 -0.44 -20.46 -2.85
N VAL A 109 0.67 -20.32 -3.58
CA VAL A 109 1.37 -19.03 -3.69
C VAL A 109 0.48 -17.99 -4.37
N ASP A 110 -0.28 -18.41 -5.38
CA ASP A 110 -1.19 -17.48 -6.06
C ASP A 110 -2.32 -17.00 -5.14
N ASN A 111 -2.80 -17.88 -4.24
CA ASN A 111 -3.79 -17.46 -3.24
C ASN A 111 -3.19 -16.43 -2.27
N VAL A 112 -1.94 -16.61 -1.85
CA VAL A 112 -1.23 -15.63 -1.03
C VAL A 112 -1.11 -14.30 -1.77
N ARG A 113 -0.71 -14.34 -3.04
CA ARG A 113 -0.61 -13.15 -3.89
C ARG A 113 -1.95 -12.41 -3.96
N ARG A 114 -3.05 -13.14 -4.16
CA ARG A 114 -4.39 -12.54 -4.26
C ARG A 114 -4.78 -11.84 -2.97
N ASN A 115 -4.51 -12.44 -1.83
CA ASN A 115 -4.82 -11.84 -0.53
C ASN A 115 -3.98 -10.58 -0.29
N ILE A 116 -2.71 -10.61 -0.64
CA ILE A 116 -1.83 -9.45 -0.53
C ILE A 116 -2.31 -8.34 -1.48
N SER A 117 -2.70 -8.72 -2.70
CA SER A 117 -3.23 -7.77 -3.68
C SER A 117 -4.48 -7.06 -3.15
N SER A 118 -5.38 -7.78 -2.51
CA SER A 118 -6.59 -7.20 -1.91
C SER A 118 -6.24 -6.17 -0.83
N PHE A 119 -5.25 -6.46 -0.02
CA PHE A 119 -4.80 -5.55 1.04
C PHE A 119 -4.23 -4.26 0.47
N PHE A 120 -3.33 -4.35 -0.50
CA PHE A 120 -2.73 -3.16 -1.11
C PHE A 120 -3.72 -2.37 -1.98
N SER A 121 -4.69 -3.04 -2.61
CA SER A 121 -5.77 -2.35 -3.33
C SER A 121 -6.61 -1.52 -2.37
N TRP A 122 -6.89 -2.07 -1.20
CA TRP A 122 -7.61 -1.34 -0.16
C TRP A 122 -6.80 -0.13 0.32
N LEU A 123 -5.49 -0.29 0.55
CA LEU A 123 -4.63 0.83 0.94
C LEU A 123 -4.63 1.96 -0.11
N GLU A 124 -4.63 1.59 -1.39
CA GLU A 124 -4.69 2.55 -2.49
C GLU A 124 -6.04 3.26 -2.52
N GLU A 125 -7.15 2.54 -2.37
CA GLU A 125 -8.50 3.11 -2.34
C GLU A 125 -8.71 4.08 -1.18
N GLU A 126 -8.09 3.80 -0.04
CA GLU A 126 -8.18 4.64 1.17
C GLU A 126 -7.14 5.77 1.16
N ASP A 127 -6.41 5.93 0.07
CA ASP A 127 -5.38 6.97 -0.08
C ASP A 127 -4.21 6.88 0.89
N TYR A 128 -3.96 5.70 1.48
CA TYR A 128 -2.78 5.47 2.30
C TYR A 128 -1.52 5.33 1.45
N ILE A 129 -1.67 4.84 0.22
CA ILE A 129 -0.59 4.75 -0.77
C ILE A 129 -1.08 5.28 -2.12
N LEU A 130 -0.15 5.76 -2.95
CA LEU A 130 -0.49 6.28 -4.27
C LEU A 130 -0.80 5.18 -5.27
N LYS A 131 0.00 4.12 -5.25
CA LYS A 131 -0.14 2.98 -6.16
C LYS A 131 0.17 1.69 -5.43
N SER A 132 -0.64 0.67 -5.68
CA SER A 132 -0.38 -0.66 -5.15
C SER A 132 0.92 -1.22 -5.73
N PRO A 133 1.84 -1.75 -4.90
CA PRO A 133 3.03 -2.44 -5.40
C PRO A 133 2.70 -3.76 -6.08
N MET A 134 1.45 -4.22 -5.97
CA MET A 134 0.99 -5.48 -6.59
C MET A 134 0.56 -5.32 -8.05
N ARG A 135 0.49 -4.10 -8.57
CA ARG A 135 -0.02 -3.84 -9.93
C ARG A 135 0.73 -4.59 -11.03
N ARG A 136 2.04 -4.84 -10.82
CA ARG A 136 2.89 -5.52 -11.78
C ARG A 136 3.13 -6.99 -11.45
N ILE A 137 2.49 -7.50 -10.42
CA ILE A 137 2.60 -8.91 -10.01
C ILE A 137 1.35 -9.63 -10.49
N HIS A 138 1.53 -10.43 -11.52
CA HIS A 138 0.44 -11.12 -12.20
C HIS A 138 0.20 -12.51 -11.63
N LYS A 139 -0.91 -13.12 -12.04
CA LYS A 139 -1.27 -14.48 -11.64
C LYS A 139 -0.12 -15.45 -11.90
N ILE A 140 0.16 -16.27 -10.92
CA ILE A 140 1.18 -17.30 -11.01
C ILE A 140 0.60 -18.51 -11.76
N LYS A 141 1.27 -18.85 -12.86
CA LYS A 141 0.83 -19.94 -13.75
C LYS A 141 1.67 -21.21 -13.55
#